data_8f2dde9a0049d48aed3840bb8e639ad7
#
_entry.id   8f2dde9a0049d48aed3840bb8e639ad7
#
_cell.length_a   1.000
_cell.length_b   1.000
_cell.length_c   1.000
_cell.angle_alpha   90.00
_cell.angle_beta   90.00
_cell.angle_gamma   90.00
#
_symmetry.space_group_name_H-M   'P 1'
#
loop_
_entity.id
_entity.type
_entity.pdbx_description
1 polymer ?
#
loop_
_entity_poly.entity_id
_entity_poly.type
_entity_poly.pdbx_seq_one_letter_code
_entity_poly.pdbx_strand_id
1 'polypeptide(L)'
;FGESVSEDISENGERGAINDHAIRDQEVILPWFGVKEIGNSGFRFVRIDLLDADRELHLREVRAVALYRDIPYRGSFFCNDERLNEIWQTGAYTVHLCMQEYLWDGIKRDRLVWMGDMHPEIMTISHVFGYNEVVPKSLDLIRDSTPLPGWMNGMYPYSMWWVLSQRDWYWYNGNRDYLENQRDYLLALLELFLAKVDENGVEISGGDFLDWPSNANQPA
;
A
#
# COMPACT_ATOMS: atom_id res chain seq x y z
N PHE A 1 -11.32 -13.51 8.15
CA PHE A 1 -10.19 -12.64 8.55
C PHE A 1 -10.64 -11.20 8.70
N GLY A 2 -10.38 -10.59 9.83
CA GLY A 2 -10.77 -9.22 10.13
C GLY A 2 -9.69 -8.42 10.86
N GLU A 3 -9.77 -7.09 10.72
CA GLU A 3 -8.97 -6.14 11.50
C GLU A 3 -9.67 -5.74 12.80
N SER A 4 -10.95 -6.03 12.89
CA SER A 4 -11.78 -5.90 14.08
C SER A 4 -12.68 -7.11 14.25
N VAL A 5 -13.17 -7.35 15.47
CA VAL A 5 -14.18 -8.41 15.74
C VAL A 5 -15.44 -8.14 14.93
N SER A 6 -15.87 -6.89 14.81
CA SER A 6 -17.04 -6.51 14.04
C SER A 6 -16.93 -6.93 12.58
N GLU A 7 -15.77 -6.70 11.97
CA GLU A 7 -15.52 -7.12 10.59
C GLU A 7 -15.48 -8.64 10.43
N ASP A 8 -14.87 -9.34 11.40
CA ASP A 8 -14.65 -10.78 11.33
C ASP A 8 -15.95 -11.60 11.50
N ILE A 9 -16.93 -11.06 12.22
CA ILE A 9 -18.24 -11.71 12.45
C ILE A 9 -19.35 -11.26 11.51
N SER A 10 -19.15 -10.19 10.73
CA SER A 10 -20.15 -9.65 9.79
C SER A 10 -20.06 -10.38 8.46
N GLU A 11 -21.20 -10.58 7.83
CA GLU A 11 -21.24 -11.03 6.44
C GLU A 11 -20.80 -9.90 5.50
N ASN A 12 -20.25 -10.29 4.35
CA ASN A 12 -19.82 -9.34 3.34
C ASN A 12 -20.98 -8.47 2.84
N GLY A 13 -20.77 -7.16 2.82
CA GLY A 13 -21.78 -6.15 2.48
C GLY A 13 -22.56 -5.60 3.68
N GLU A 14 -22.44 -6.19 4.88
CA GLU A 14 -23.04 -5.66 6.09
C GLU A 14 -22.27 -4.45 6.63
N ARG A 15 -22.88 -3.73 7.60
CA ARG A 15 -22.31 -2.51 8.19
C ARG A 15 -20.88 -2.66 8.72
N GLY A 16 -20.50 -3.84 9.23
CA GLY A 16 -19.16 -4.12 9.75
C GLY A 16 -18.16 -4.57 8.67
N ALA A 17 -18.63 -4.82 7.44
CA ALA A 17 -17.87 -5.47 6.37
C ALA A 17 -18.28 -4.97 5.00
N ILE A 18 -18.30 -3.65 4.82
CA ILE A 18 -18.79 -3.00 3.58
C ILE A 18 -17.88 -3.31 2.39
N ASN A 19 -16.58 -3.39 2.62
CA ASN A 19 -15.59 -3.66 1.59
C ASN A 19 -15.19 -5.13 1.61
N ASP A 20 -15.36 -5.77 0.47
CA ASP A 20 -14.86 -7.12 0.23
C ASP A 20 -13.46 -7.06 -0.36
N HIS A 21 -12.53 -7.71 0.31
CA HIS A 21 -11.20 -7.94 -0.21
C HIS A 21 -10.97 -9.44 -0.32
N ALA A 22 -10.33 -9.87 -1.40
CA ALA A 22 -10.24 -11.23 -1.91
C ALA A 22 -9.86 -12.35 -0.92
N ILE A 23 -9.34 -11.99 0.25
CA ILE A 23 -8.91 -12.95 1.28
C ILE A 23 -9.60 -12.76 2.62
N ARG A 24 -10.66 -11.96 2.65
CA ARG A 24 -11.42 -11.77 3.88
C ARG A 24 -12.16 -13.04 4.28
N ASP A 25 -12.91 -13.60 3.36
CA ASP A 25 -13.71 -14.80 3.57
C ASP A 25 -13.33 -15.86 2.54
N GLN A 26 -13.01 -17.06 3.01
CA GLN A 26 -12.59 -18.16 2.14
C GLN A 26 -13.19 -19.47 2.60
N GLU A 27 -13.75 -20.23 1.68
CA GLU A 27 -14.02 -21.64 1.86
C GLU A 27 -12.78 -22.47 1.58
N VAL A 28 -12.42 -23.34 2.52
CA VAL A 28 -11.21 -24.14 2.43
C VAL A 28 -11.53 -25.61 2.64
N ILE A 29 -11.15 -26.45 1.69
CA ILE A 29 -11.18 -27.90 1.86
C ILE A 29 -9.90 -28.32 2.57
N LEU A 30 -10.04 -28.85 3.78
CA LEU A 30 -8.90 -29.33 4.53
C LEU A 30 -8.51 -30.74 4.08
N PRO A 31 -7.20 -31.05 4.01
CA PRO A 31 -6.75 -32.41 3.75
C PRO A 31 -7.11 -33.34 4.92
N TRP A 32 -7.24 -34.61 4.63
CA TRP A 32 -7.48 -35.64 5.66
C TRP A 32 -6.45 -35.59 6.80
N PHE A 33 -5.19 -35.43 6.43
CA PHE A 33 -4.08 -35.12 7.31
C PHE A 33 -3.22 -34.06 6.66
N GLY A 34 -2.65 -33.17 7.45
CA GLY A 34 -1.64 -32.24 6.95
C GLY A 34 -1.79 -30.82 7.47
N VAL A 35 -1.11 -29.93 6.81
CA VAL A 35 -1.06 -28.50 7.09
C VAL A 35 -1.72 -27.76 5.93
N LYS A 36 -2.59 -26.81 6.23
CA LYS A 36 -3.11 -25.84 5.29
C LYS A 36 -2.56 -24.48 5.67
N GLU A 37 -1.90 -23.85 4.73
CA GLU A 37 -1.46 -22.48 4.85
C GLU A 37 -2.41 -21.56 4.09
N ILE A 38 -2.82 -20.48 4.74
CA ILE A 38 -3.62 -19.40 4.16
C ILE A 38 -2.83 -18.15 4.43
N GLY A 39 -2.44 -17.43 3.38
CA GLY A 39 -1.46 -16.39 3.54
C GLY A 39 -1.71 -15.14 2.73
N ASN A 40 -0.72 -14.28 2.83
CA ASN A 40 -0.64 -13.01 2.10
C ASN A 40 -1.74 -12.02 2.47
N SER A 41 -2.12 -11.95 3.75
CA SER A 41 -3.03 -10.92 4.22
C SER A 41 -2.65 -10.43 5.60
N GLY A 42 -2.87 -9.15 5.85
CA GLY A 42 -2.91 -8.60 7.20
C GLY A 42 -4.24 -8.93 7.87
N PHE A 43 -4.19 -9.34 9.13
CA PHE A 43 -5.37 -9.59 9.96
C PHE A 43 -5.03 -9.42 11.44
N ARG A 44 -6.05 -9.24 12.25
CA ARG A 44 -5.96 -9.25 13.71
C ARG A 44 -6.85 -10.34 14.33
N PHE A 45 -7.90 -10.72 13.62
CA PHE A 45 -8.88 -11.70 14.05
C PHE A 45 -9.08 -12.74 12.97
N VAL A 46 -9.35 -13.98 13.38
CA VAL A 46 -9.65 -15.11 12.51
C VAL A 46 -10.84 -15.87 13.09
N ARG A 47 -11.88 -16.01 12.31
CA ARG A 47 -13.01 -16.89 12.59
C ARG A 47 -12.88 -18.15 11.72
N ILE A 48 -13.13 -19.30 12.31
CA ILE A 48 -13.13 -20.59 11.63
C ILE A 48 -14.50 -21.23 11.86
N ASP A 49 -15.24 -21.46 10.79
CA ASP A 49 -16.54 -22.11 10.83
C ASP A 49 -16.44 -23.47 10.14
N LEU A 50 -16.99 -24.51 10.78
CA LEU A 50 -17.14 -25.82 10.16
C LEU A 50 -18.47 -25.86 9.41
N LEU A 51 -18.41 -26.01 8.10
CA LEU A 51 -19.61 -26.02 7.24
C LEU A 51 -20.27 -27.39 7.13
N ASP A 52 -19.48 -28.46 7.34
CA ASP A 52 -19.98 -29.85 7.30
C ASP A 52 -20.68 -30.21 8.62
N ALA A 53 -22.01 -30.17 8.64
CA ALA A 53 -22.81 -30.38 9.86
C ALA A 53 -22.67 -31.79 10.51
N ASP A 54 -22.29 -32.79 9.74
CA ASP A 54 -22.19 -34.20 10.17
C ASP A 54 -20.72 -34.63 10.39
N ARG A 55 -19.80 -33.68 10.49
CA ARG A 55 -18.38 -33.95 10.63
C ARG A 55 -17.80 -33.31 11.89
N GLU A 56 -16.72 -33.88 12.37
CA GLU A 56 -15.89 -33.26 13.41
C GLU A 56 -14.58 -32.75 12.81
N LEU A 57 -14.17 -31.57 13.24
CA LEU A 57 -12.89 -30.96 12.89
C LEU A 57 -11.96 -31.00 14.11
N HIS A 58 -10.85 -31.72 13.98
CA HIS A 58 -9.81 -31.77 15.01
C HIS A 58 -8.63 -30.88 14.58
N LEU A 59 -8.57 -29.67 15.11
CA LEU A 59 -7.43 -28.78 14.92
C LEU A 59 -6.37 -29.06 15.98
N ARG A 60 -5.17 -29.43 15.57
CA ARG A 60 -4.03 -29.61 16.46
C ARG A 60 -3.35 -28.30 16.82
N GLU A 61 -3.28 -27.41 15.83
CA GLU A 61 -2.61 -26.14 15.98
C GLU A 61 -3.19 -25.13 14.98
N VAL A 62 -3.32 -23.89 15.43
CA VAL A 62 -3.55 -22.72 14.58
C VAL A 62 -2.41 -21.75 14.85
N ARG A 63 -1.66 -21.38 13.84
CA ARG A 63 -0.47 -20.55 13.95
C ARG A 63 -0.55 -19.36 13.02
N ALA A 64 -0.30 -18.17 13.54
CA ALA A 64 -0.05 -16.98 12.73
C ALA A 64 1.46 -16.86 12.48
N VAL A 65 1.83 -16.59 11.23
CA VAL A 65 3.21 -16.34 10.82
C VAL A 65 3.30 -14.90 10.31
N ALA A 66 4.04 -14.05 11.02
CA ALA A 66 4.31 -12.69 10.59
C ALA A 66 5.47 -12.68 9.58
N LEU A 67 5.23 -12.05 8.43
CA LEU A 67 6.24 -11.84 7.39
C LEU A 67 6.53 -10.34 7.29
N TYR A 68 7.75 -9.95 7.61
CA TYR A 68 8.21 -8.56 7.50
C TYR A 68 9.73 -8.52 7.26
N ARG A 69 10.24 -7.39 6.79
CA ARG A 69 11.68 -7.20 6.60
C ARG A 69 12.37 -7.05 7.95
N ASP A 70 13.46 -7.76 8.17
CA ASP A 70 14.29 -7.60 9.38
C ASP A 70 15.25 -6.41 9.18
N ILE A 71 14.75 -5.21 9.44
CA ILE A 71 15.47 -3.95 9.29
C ILE A 71 15.36 -3.09 10.55
N PRO A 72 16.45 -2.41 10.97
CA PRO A 72 16.41 -1.57 12.15
C PRO A 72 15.70 -0.24 11.88
N TYR A 73 14.98 0.26 12.87
CA TYR A 73 14.54 1.66 12.93
C TYR A 73 15.74 2.54 13.25
N ARG A 74 16.14 3.39 12.31
CA ARG A 74 17.28 4.32 12.45
C ARG A 74 16.84 5.71 12.87
N GLY A 75 15.63 6.11 12.43
CA GLY A 75 15.00 7.34 12.87
C GLY A 75 14.23 7.15 14.16
N SER A 76 14.07 8.23 14.91
CA SER A 76 13.28 8.25 16.12
C SER A 76 12.58 9.59 16.29
N PHE A 77 11.44 9.57 16.97
CA PHE A 77 10.71 10.76 17.36
C PHE A 77 10.24 10.61 18.81
N PHE A 78 10.40 11.66 19.57
CA PHE A 78 9.92 11.74 20.93
C PHE A 78 9.55 13.18 21.28
N CYS A 79 8.42 13.38 21.91
CA CYS A 79 8.00 14.64 22.48
C CYS A 79 7.23 14.40 23.79
N ASN A 80 6.81 15.48 24.44
CA ASN A 80 6.04 15.43 25.70
C ASN A 80 4.54 15.11 25.49
N ASP A 81 4.09 14.96 24.28
CA ASP A 81 2.75 14.49 23.94
C ASP A 81 2.81 13.00 23.57
N GLU A 82 2.34 12.15 24.48
CA GLU A 82 2.37 10.69 24.30
C GLU A 82 1.55 10.25 23.08
N ARG A 83 0.46 10.95 22.77
CA ARG A 83 -0.36 10.64 21.61
C ARG A 83 0.41 10.82 20.30
N LEU A 84 1.24 11.84 20.18
CA LEU A 84 2.11 12.04 19.01
C LEU A 84 3.19 10.96 18.91
N ASN A 85 3.74 10.52 20.04
CA ASN A 85 4.69 9.40 20.07
C ASN A 85 4.06 8.10 19.55
N GLU A 86 2.83 7.79 19.99
CA GLU A 86 2.07 6.64 19.50
C GLU A 86 1.74 6.73 18.01
N ILE A 87 1.36 7.90 17.52
CA ILE A 87 1.06 8.15 16.10
C ILE A 87 2.29 7.88 15.24
N TRP A 88 3.46 8.41 15.66
CA TRP A 88 4.71 8.17 14.94
C TRP A 88 5.06 6.69 14.88
N GLN A 89 4.99 5.97 15.99
CA GLN A 89 5.28 4.54 16.06
C GLN A 89 4.32 3.73 15.19
N THR A 90 3.03 4.08 15.24
CA THR A 90 2.00 3.41 14.43
C THR A 90 2.24 3.61 12.95
N GLY A 91 2.57 4.84 12.53
CA GLY A 91 2.89 5.15 11.13
C GLY A 91 4.13 4.41 10.64
N ALA A 92 5.20 4.42 11.43
CA ALA A 92 6.44 3.70 11.11
C ALA A 92 6.19 2.18 10.98
N TYR A 93 5.44 1.60 11.91
CA TYR A 93 5.09 0.17 11.89
C TYR A 93 4.18 -0.19 10.72
N THR A 94 3.21 0.66 10.38
CA THR A 94 2.32 0.45 9.24
C THR A 94 3.12 0.37 7.94
N VAL A 95 4.01 1.33 7.69
CA VAL A 95 4.86 1.31 6.50
C VAL A 95 5.81 0.11 6.51
N HIS A 96 6.37 -0.25 7.67
CA HIS A 96 7.22 -1.44 7.79
C HIS A 96 6.50 -2.72 7.32
N LEU A 97 5.24 -2.89 7.70
CA LEU A 97 4.43 -4.02 7.25
C LEU A 97 4.15 -3.99 5.74
N CYS A 98 4.04 -2.82 5.14
CA CYS A 98 3.83 -2.65 3.70
C CYS A 98 5.11 -2.87 2.86
N MET A 99 6.30 -2.87 3.48
CA MET A 99 7.59 -3.13 2.83
C MET A 99 7.78 -4.63 2.59
N GLN A 100 7.05 -5.20 1.64
CA GLN A 100 7.06 -6.61 1.27
C GLN A 100 7.94 -6.87 0.03
N GLU A 101 7.52 -7.71 -0.91
CA GLU A 101 8.20 -7.89 -2.21
C GLU A 101 8.37 -6.55 -2.93
N TYR A 102 7.33 -5.75 -2.90
CA TYR A 102 7.28 -4.35 -3.29
C TYR A 102 6.73 -3.53 -2.13
N LEU A 103 6.68 -2.22 -2.29
CA LEU A 103 6.01 -1.33 -1.37
C LEU A 103 4.51 -1.33 -1.69
N TRP A 104 3.71 -1.87 -0.80
CA TRP A 104 2.28 -2.05 -0.98
C TRP A 104 1.49 -0.96 -0.28
N ASP A 105 0.43 -0.50 -0.90
CA ASP A 105 -0.55 0.44 -0.35
C ASP A 105 -1.20 -0.03 0.97
N GLY A 106 -1.22 -1.33 1.20
CA GLY A 106 -1.75 -1.93 2.41
C GLY A 106 -1.47 -3.42 2.49
N ILE A 107 -1.47 -3.97 3.70
CA ILE A 107 -1.15 -5.40 3.93
C ILE A 107 -2.36 -6.32 3.80
N LYS A 108 -3.58 -5.79 3.83
CA LYS A 108 -4.81 -6.59 3.74
C LYS A 108 -5.50 -6.43 2.40
N ARG A 109 -5.84 -5.20 2.01
CA ARG A 109 -6.52 -4.91 0.76
C ARG A 109 -5.54 -4.43 -0.29
N ASP A 110 -5.89 -4.66 -1.54
CA ASP A 110 -5.20 -4.40 -2.78
C ASP A 110 -3.81 -5.02 -2.83
N ARG A 111 -2.88 -4.68 -1.96
CA ARG A 111 -1.48 -5.16 -1.93
C ARG A 111 -0.82 -5.00 -3.29
N LEU A 112 -0.94 -3.80 -3.80
CA LEU A 112 -0.41 -3.36 -5.08
C LEU A 112 0.51 -2.15 -4.87
N VAL A 113 1.26 -1.84 -5.91
CA VAL A 113 2.01 -0.59 -5.97
C VAL A 113 1.08 0.50 -6.48
N TRP A 114 0.46 1.24 -5.56
CA TRP A 114 -0.34 2.42 -5.85
C TRP A 114 0.51 3.67 -5.73
N MET A 115 0.78 4.34 -6.86
CA MET A 115 1.76 5.43 -6.89
C MET A 115 1.34 6.66 -6.05
N GLY A 116 0.04 6.90 -5.93
CA GLY A 116 -0.48 7.96 -5.06
C GLY A 116 -0.18 7.72 -3.58
N ASP A 117 -0.19 6.46 -3.15
CA ASP A 117 0.08 6.05 -1.77
C ASP A 117 1.57 6.02 -1.44
N MET A 118 2.41 5.76 -2.44
CA MET A 118 3.86 5.57 -2.24
C MET A 118 4.58 6.81 -1.67
N HIS A 119 4.14 8.02 -1.97
CA HIS A 119 4.89 9.21 -1.54
C HIS A 119 5.01 9.32 0.00
N PRO A 120 3.93 9.26 0.79
CA PRO A 120 4.05 9.25 2.26
C PRO A 120 4.83 8.04 2.79
N GLU A 121 4.76 6.90 2.12
CA GLU A 121 5.54 5.72 2.49
C GLU A 121 7.04 5.93 2.25
N ILE A 122 7.44 6.46 1.09
CA ILE A 122 8.83 6.81 0.76
C ILE A 122 9.39 7.82 1.76
N MET A 123 8.60 8.83 2.14
CA MET A 123 8.99 9.80 3.15
C MET A 123 9.19 9.14 4.51
N THR A 124 8.29 8.25 4.90
CA THR A 124 8.42 7.47 6.15
C THR A 124 9.66 6.58 6.10
N ILE A 125 9.88 5.86 5.01
CA ILE A 125 11.06 4.99 4.85
C ILE A 125 12.34 5.81 4.96
N SER A 126 12.42 6.94 4.28
CA SER A 126 13.60 7.81 4.30
C SER A 126 13.95 8.31 5.70
N HIS A 127 12.93 8.59 6.53
CA HIS A 127 13.14 9.12 7.89
C HIS A 127 13.30 8.03 8.96
N VAL A 128 12.67 6.87 8.78
CA VAL A 128 12.67 5.80 9.79
C VAL A 128 13.73 4.74 9.53
N PHE A 129 13.86 4.30 8.28
CA PHE A 129 14.71 3.16 7.91
C PHE A 129 15.97 3.57 7.13
N GLY A 130 15.93 4.71 6.44
CA GLY A 130 16.94 5.12 5.49
C GLY A 130 16.77 4.41 4.14
N TYR A 131 17.88 4.24 3.40
CA TYR A 131 17.83 3.56 2.11
C TYR A 131 17.30 2.12 2.24
N ASN A 132 16.36 1.78 1.37
CA ASN A 132 15.89 0.41 1.19
C ASN A 132 15.53 0.16 -0.29
N GLU A 133 16.00 -0.97 -0.84
CA GLU A 133 15.81 -1.31 -2.25
C GLU A 133 14.33 -1.51 -2.65
N VAL A 134 13.42 -1.71 -1.70
CA VAL A 134 11.99 -1.84 -2.01
C VAL A 134 11.44 -0.59 -2.69
N VAL A 135 11.97 0.60 -2.37
CA VAL A 135 11.52 1.86 -2.97
C VAL A 135 11.88 1.95 -4.45
N PRO A 136 13.18 1.93 -4.86
CA PRO A 136 13.53 1.97 -6.27
C PRO A 136 12.92 0.80 -7.06
N LYS A 137 12.86 -0.39 -6.47
CA LYS A 137 12.22 -1.56 -7.08
C LYS A 137 10.73 -1.31 -7.40
N SER A 138 10.00 -0.67 -6.49
CA SER A 138 8.58 -0.36 -6.70
C SER A 138 8.37 0.79 -7.69
N LEU A 139 9.22 1.82 -7.63
CA LEU A 139 9.20 2.92 -8.60
C LEU A 139 9.52 2.44 -10.03
N ASP A 140 10.43 1.49 -10.17
CA ASP A 140 10.75 0.87 -11.46
C ASP A 140 9.60 -0.01 -11.95
N LEU A 141 8.99 -0.81 -11.08
CA LEU A 141 7.85 -1.66 -11.44
C LEU A 141 6.71 -0.81 -12.05
N ILE A 142 6.32 0.27 -11.38
CA ILE A 142 5.21 1.10 -11.85
C ILE A 142 5.57 1.83 -13.15
N ARG A 143 6.81 2.29 -13.33
CA ARG A 143 7.31 2.84 -14.59
C ARG A 143 7.22 1.82 -15.71
N ASP A 144 7.79 0.63 -15.50
CA ASP A 144 7.92 -0.40 -16.52
C ASP A 144 6.56 -0.99 -16.93
N SER A 145 5.59 -0.99 -16.01
CA SER A 145 4.21 -1.39 -16.28
C SER A 145 3.34 -0.28 -16.90
N THR A 146 3.86 0.93 -17.03
CA THR A 146 3.12 2.09 -17.56
C THR A 146 3.85 2.70 -18.77
N PRO A 147 3.79 2.09 -19.95
CA PRO A 147 4.36 2.70 -21.16
C PRO A 147 3.61 4.00 -21.47
N LEU A 148 4.37 5.05 -21.84
CA LEU A 148 3.81 6.34 -22.23
C LEU A 148 3.04 6.21 -23.56
N PRO A 149 1.92 6.95 -23.74
CA PRO A 149 1.42 8.05 -22.89
C PRO A 149 0.45 7.63 -21.77
N GLY A 150 0.49 6.38 -21.32
CA GLY A 150 -0.33 5.91 -20.20
C GLY A 150 -0.04 6.62 -18.89
N TRP A 151 -1.03 6.62 -17.98
CA TRP A 151 -0.90 7.15 -16.63
C TRP A 151 -0.75 6.04 -15.60
N MET A 152 0.12 6.23 -14.62
CA MET A 152 0.36 5.26 -13.54
C MET A 152 -0.93 4.95 -12.81
N ASN A 153 -1.22 3.65 -12.65
CA ASN A 153 -2.49 3.14 -12.14
C ASN A 153 -3.74 3.68 -12.88
N GLY A 154 -3.58 4.17 -14.12
CA GLY A 154 -4.66 4.78 -14.91
C GLY A 154 -5.04 6.20 -14.50
N MET A 155 -4.29 6.84 -13.60
CA MET A 155 -4.63 8.13 -13.01
C MET A 155 -3.52 9.16 -13.25
N TYR A 156 -3.87 10.27 -13.89
CA TYR A 156 -2.94 11.37 -14.18
C TYR A 156 -2.19 11.90 -12.94
N PRO A 157 -2.86 12.19 -11.80
CA PRO A 157 -2.16 12.67 -10.61
C PRO A 157 -1.16 11.68 -10.03
N TYR A 158 -1.35 10.37 -10.23
CA TYR A 158 -0.42 9.35 -9.75
C TYR A 158 0.92 9.40 -10.48
N SER A 159 0.90 9.73 -11.77
CA SER A 159 2.14 10.01 -12.51
C SER A 159 2.87 11.26 -12.01
N MET A 160 2.14 12.27 -11.52
CA MET A 160 2.75 13.44 -10.86
C MET A 160 3.43 13.04 -9.54
N TRP A 161 2.78 12.19 -8.75
CA TRP A 161 3.38 11.66 -7.51
C TRP A 161 4.66 10.87 -7.77
N TRP A 162 4.74 10.15 -8.89
CA TRP A 162 5.98 9.45 -9.27
C TRP A 162 7.14 10.43 -9.47
N VAL A 163 6.93 11.55 -10.17
CA VAL A 163 7.96 12.58 -10.36
C VAL A 163 8.41 13.17 -9.03
N LEU A 164 7.46 13.50 -8.15
CA LEU A 164 7.77 14.01 -6.81
C LEU A 164 8.53 12.98 -5.98
N SER A 165 8.14 11.72 -6.06
CA SER A 165 8.81 10.62 -5.36
C SER A 165 10.24 10.38 -5.85
N GLN A 166 10.50 10.50 -7.16
CA GLN A 166 11.87 10.44 -7.72
C GLN A 166 12.75 11.57 -7.18
N ARG A 167 12.21 12.79 -7.15
CA ARG A 167 12.91 13.94 -6.58
C ARG A 167 13.26 13.70 -5.12
N ASP A 168 12.29 13.31 -4.30
CA ASP A 168 12.48 13.17 -2.86
C ASP A 168 13.37 11.97 -2.55
N TRP A 169 13.22 10.87 -3.26
CA TRP A 169 14.13 9.73 -3.14
C TRP A 169 15.58 10.10 -3.45
N TYR A 170 15.81 10.86 -4.53
CA TYR A 170 17.15 11.38 -4.82
C TYR A 170 17.64 12.35 -3.74
N TRP A 171 16.79 13.24 -3.25
CA TRP A 171 17.14 14.21 -2.22
C TRP A 171 17.66 13.56 -0.93
N TYR A 172 17.01 12.48 -0.50
CA TYR A 172 17.41 11.76 0.73
C TYR A 172 18.55 10.77 0.54
N ASN A 173 18.71 10.19 -0.64
CA ASN A 173 19.63 9.08 -0.85
C ASN A 173 20.81 9.40 -1.77
N GLY A 174 20.75 10.47 -2.58
CA GLY A 174 21.84 10.96 -3.43
C GLY A 174 22.26 9.98 -4.55
N ASN A 175 21.47 8.96 -4.87
CA ASN A 175 21.82 7.96 -5.89
C ASN A 175 21.61 8.54 -7.30
N ARG A 176 22.66 9.14 -7.84
CA ARG A 176 22.64 9.76 -9.16
C ARG A 176 22.46 8.74 -10.28
N ASP A 177 23.11 7.59 -10.18
CA ASP A 177 23.04 6.57 -11.23
C ASP A 177 21.60 6.04 -11.38
N TYR A 178 20.91 5.86 -10.27
CA TYR A 178 19.49 5.50 -10.29
C TYR A 178 18.64 6.60 -10.96
N LEU A 179 18.86 7.86 -10.62
CA LEU A 179 18.12 8.97 -11.20
C LEU A 179 18.40 9.11 -12.72
N GLU A 180 19.64 8.93 -13.15
CA GLU A 180 19.99 8.95 -14.58
C GLU A 180 19.28 7.82 -15.35
N ASN A 181 19.08 6.68 -14.75
CA ASN A 181 18.31 5.58 -15.35
C ASN A 181 16.82 5.91 -15.52
N GLN A 182 16.28 6.88 -14.76
CA GLN A 182 14.89 7.33 -14.90
C GLN A 182 14.73 8.44 -15.95
N ARG A 183 15.83 9.05 -16.40
CA ARG A 183 15.86 10.31 -17.12
C ARG A 183 14.95 10.34 -18.35
N ASP A 184 15.07 9.36 -19.23
CA ASP A 184 14.37 9.41 -20.52
C ASP A 184 12.86 9.31 -20.32
N TYR A 185 12.41 8.39 -19.43
CA TYR A 185 11.00 8.27 -19.08
C TYR A 185 10.49 9.53 -18.38
N LEU A 186 11.26 10.07 -17.42
CA LEU A 186 10.90 11.26 -16.67
C LEU A 186 10.74 12.47 -17.57
N LEU A 187 11.66 12.70 -18.49
CA LEU A 187 11.57 13.83 -19.44
C LEU A 187 10.37 13.70 -20.36
N ALA A 188 10.12 12.50 -20.92
CA ALA A 188 8.96 12.27 -21.76
C ALA A 188 7.62 12.42 -20.99
N LEU A 189 7.58 12.00 -19.73
CA LEU A 189 6.41 12.19 -18.87
C LEU A 189 6.17 13.68 -18.57
N LEU A 190 7.23 14.47 -18.31
CA LEU A 190 7.12 15.91 -18.10
C LEU A 190 6.58 16.64 -19.33
N GLU A 191 6.96 16.22 -20.55
CA GLU A 191 6.38 16.77 -21.78
C GLU A 191 4.87 16.50 -21.86
N LEU A 192 4.41 15.32 -21.45
CA LEU A 192 2.97 15.02 -21.39
C LEU A 192 2.24 15.89 -20.36
N PHE A 193 2.87 16.21 -19.23
CA PHE A 193 2.28 17.14 -18.25
C PHE A 193 2.19 18.56 -18.80
N LEU A 194 3.24 19.04 -19.46
CA LEU A 194 3.23 20.38 -20.07
C LEU A 194 2.14 20.53 -21.13
N ALA A 195 1.82 19.46 -21.87
CA ALA A 195 0.72 19.46 -22.83
C ALA A 195 -0.67 19.57 -22.18
N LYS A 196 -0.78 19.36 -20.86
CA LYS A 196 -2.02 19.48 -20.08
C LYS A 196 -2.18 20.84 -19.37
N VAL A 197 -1.31 21.79 -19.64
CA VAL A 197 -1.32 23.10 -19.02
C VAL A 197 -1.45 24.17 -20.10
N ASP A 198 -2.33 25.13 -19.90
CA ASP A 198 -2.51 26.26 -20.83
C ASP A 198 -1.40 27.32 -20.69
N GLU A 199 -1.49 28.35 -21.50
CA GLU A 199 -0.53 29.48 -21.52
C GLU A 199 -0.48 30.26 -20.18
N ASN A 200 -1.50 30.15 -19.35
CA ASN A 200 -1.60 30.78 -18.03
C ASN A 200 -1.14 29.87 -16.89
N GLY A 201 -0.71 28.65 -17.20
CA GLY A 201 -0.32 27.65 -16.21
C GLY A 201 -1.49 26.93 -15.54
N VAL A 202 -2.68 26.99 -16.13
CA VAL A 202 -3.89 26.33 -15.63
C VAL A 202 -4.04 24.96 -16.29
N GLU A 203 -4.35 23.96 -15.51
CA GLU A 203 -4.62 22.61 -16.02
C GLU A 203 -5.89 22.60 -16.87
N ILE A 204 -5.79 22.01 -18.08
CA ILE A 204 -6.87 21.94 -19.05
C ILE A 204 -7.54 20.57 -19.14
N SER A 205 -7.10 19.61 -18.34
CA SER A 205 -7.56 18.22 -18.45
C SER A 205 -8.85 17.92 -17.70
N GLY A 206 -9.32 18.67 -16.80
CA GLY A 206 -10.59 18.55 -16.05
C GLY A 206 -11.09 17.12 -15.70
N GLY A 207 -11.61 16.93 -14.49
CA GLY A 207 -12.24 15.67 -14.10
C GLY A 207 -11.28 14.56 -13.67
N ASP A 208 -10.02 14.88 -13.39
CA ASP A 208 -9.05 13.90 -12.89
C ASP A 208 -9.29 13.55 -11.42
N PHE A 209 -8.98 12.31 -11.08
CA PHE A 209 -9.04 11.80 -9.72
C PHE A 209 -7.95 12.46 -8.86
N LEU A 210 -8.35 13.11 -7.77
CA LEU A 210 -7.42 13.66 -6.78
C LEU A 210 -7.25 12.72 -5.59
N ASP A 211 -8.37 12.25 -5.05
CA ASP A 211 -8.45 11.30 -3.93
C ASP A 211 -9.90 10.86 -3.73
N TRP A 212 -10.13 9.83 -2.93
CA TRP A 212 -11.46 9.41 -2.56
C TRP A 212 -12.14 10.49 -1.73
N PRO A 213 -13.30 11.04 -2.18
CA PRO A 213 -14.00 12.06 -1.40
C PRO A 213 -14.53 11.43 -0.12
N SER A 214 -14.25 12.06 1.03
CA SER A 214 -14.97 11.75 2.25
C SER A 214 -16.43 12.20 2.11
N ASN A 215 -17.33 11.61 2.90
CA ASN A 215 -18.74 12.04 2.92
C ASN A 215 -18.90 13.55 3.24
N ALA A 216 -17.93 14.16 3.91
CA ALA A 216 -17.87 15.59 4.19
C ALA A 216 -17.52 16.45 2.96
N ASN A 217 -16.91 15.87 1.95
CA ASN A 217 -16.41 16.56 0.75
C ASN A 217 -17.26 16.26 -0.49
N GLN A 218 -18.30 15.45 -0.38
CA GLN A 218 -19.23 15.26 -1.48
C GLN A 218 -20.06 16.53 -1.66
N PRO A 219 -20.13 17.07 -2.89
CA PRO A 219 -21.06 18.17 -3.17
C PRO A 219 -22.50 17.71 -2.87
N ALA A 220 -23.24 18.56 -2.20
CA ALA A 220 -24.65 18.34 -1.85
C ALA A 220 -25.54 18.24 -3.08
#